data_138c0a33685b11e9aa41f1cafdb7c631
#
_entry.id   138c0a33685b11e9aa41f1cafdb7c631
#
_cell.length_a   1.000
_cell.length_b   1.000
_cell.length_c   1.000
_cell.angle_alpha   90.00
_cell.angle_beta   90.00
_cell.angle_gamma   90.00
#
_symmetry.space_group_name_H-M   'P 1'
#
loop_
_entity.id
_entity.type
_entity.pdbx_description
1 polymer ?
#
loop_
_entity_poly.entity_id
_entity_poly.type
_entity_poly.pdbx_seq_one_letter_code
_entity_poly.pdbx_strand_id
1 'polypeptide(L)'
;MTLLGELPPALCVERFDVDDHYNRLIDSDWPAKTDRLNEYRAELVVGKGSWWTTDLSLVDLPGERLADMVIASHPTFDAWSDAVLGVLRNEAEFARIARPYLETAERPGATEPDILAAYRTVLATLHTRFMPFISPSSFVLDPEGVSLDAKLGPDRPATEADWIALKADRGMCGLARSEEFAPLPPAVRERSPALASTFAGRYARYREAVVLPFANALSRCDDLVVLVDVTVLLEGGHGMVNAYRAFLEQVLAAVDPGFTPAQQVVDWGLWTLSLFQAKYAHVRRIVFVATKADRVVRDDRDRLLDLLTQLTRPIIRPHQARKHLTVEHLIVAAVHSTWTQPGDPADTLRYNSPKGEVQATVSRLPDQWPDHFEPGRFRFPRPEPSLPRARVRVPPQINLDRLTRFLLDLK
;
A
#
# COMPACT_ATOMS: atom_id res chain seq x y z
N MET A 1 -9.88 -26.08 -12.71
CA MET A 1 -9.82 -24.76 -13.38
C MET A 1 -8.83 -24.87 -14.54
N THR A 2 -9.20 -24.36 -15.69
CA THR A 2 -8.35 -24.36 -16.88
C THR A 2 -8.40 -22.97 -17.51
N LEU A 3 -7.23 -22.38 -17.77
CA LEU A 3 -7.09 -21.15 -18.53
C LEU A 3 -7.41 -21.45 -20.01
N LEU A 4 -8.34 -20.74 -20.61
CA LEU A 4 -8.64 -20.81 -22.04
C LEU A 4 -7.79 -19.82 -22.83
N GLY A 5 -7.62 -18.63 -22.34
CA GLY A 5 -6.83 -17.60 -22.98
C GLY A 5 -6.80 -16.30 -22.17
N GLU A 6 -5.89 -15.44 -22.54
CA GLU A 6 -5.84 -14.08 -22.02
C GLU A 6 -6.74 -13.17 -22.85
N LEU A 7 -7.36 -12.21 -22.18
CA LEU A 7 -8.24 -11.22 -22.78
C LEU A 7 -7.57 -9.82 -22.71
N PRO A 8 -7.91 -8.91 -23.63
CA PRO A 8 -7.42 -7.53 -23.55
C PRO A 8 -7.98 -6.85 -22.29
N PRO A 9 -7.25 -5.87 -21.71
CA PRO A 9 -7.73 -5.08 -20.57
C PRO A 9 -9.07 -4.41 -20.87
N ALA A 10 -10.00 -4.47 -19.90
CA ALA A 10 -11.32 -3.87 -20.03
C ALA A 10 -11.39 -2.43 -19.49
N LEU A 11 -10.47 -2.06 -18.59
CA LEU A 11 -10.44 -0.78 -17.90
C LEU A 11 -9.72 0.34 -18.67
N CYS A 12 -9.29 0.09 -19.91
CA CYS A 12 -8.44 1.01 -20.68
C CYS A 12 -7.13 1.37 -19.97
N VAL A 13 -6.56 0.42 -19.27
CA VAL A 13 -5.29 0.49 -18.55
C VAL A 13 -4.23 -0.38 -19.20
N GLU A 14 -2.99 -0.31 -18.75
CA GLU A 14 -1.92 -1.17 -19.26
C GLU A 14 -2.18 -2.64 -18.89
N ARG A 15 -1.80 -3.54 -19.78
CA ARG A 15 -1.82 -4.98 -19.49
C ARG A 15 -0.71 -5.31 -18.50
N PHE A 16 -1.03 -6.09 -17.47
CA PHE A 16 -0.03 -6.65 -16.57
C PHE A 16 0.85 -7.66 -17.32
N ASP A 17 2.14 -7.41 -17.41
CA ASP A 17 3.10 -8.26 -18.12
C ASP A 17 3.55 -9.44 -17.27
N VAL A 18 2.75 -10.50 -17.28
CA VAL A 18 3.02 -11.75 -16.54
C VAL A 18 4.33 -12.40 -17.00
N ASP A 19 4.64 -12.33 -18.30
CA ASP A 19 5.80 -13.01 -18.86
C ASP A 19 7.11 -12.33 -18.44
N ASP A 20 7.16 -10.99 -18.45
CA ASP A 20 8.33 -10.24 -17.94
C ASP A 20 8.55 -10.52 -16.45
N HIS A 21 7.51 -10.42 -15.66
CA HIS A 21 7.60 -10.68 -14.22
C HIS A 21 8.05 -12.11 -13.91
N TYR A 22 7.55 -13.10 -14.67
CA TYR A 22 7.94 -14.48 -14.50
C TYR A 22 9.40 -14.72 -14.90
N ASN A 23 9.86 -14.13 -16.00
CA ASN A 23 11.25 -14.25 -16.45
C ASN A 23 12.22 -13.64 -15.44
N ARG A 24 11.91 -12.47 -14.88
CA ARG A 24 12.71 -11.85 -13.81
C ARG A 24 12.84 -12.77 -12.60
N LEU A 25 11.74 -13.37 -12.15
CA LEU A 25 11.77 -14.33 -11.04
C LEU A 25 12.65 -15.56 -11.33
N ILE A 26 12.68 -16.06 -12.60
CA ILE A 26 13.60 -17.13 -13.02
C ILE A 26 15.06 -16.69 -12.91
N ASP A 27 15.34 -15.44 -13.24
CA ASP A 27 16.67 -14.84 -13.16
C ASP A 27 17.08 -14.46 -11.72
N SER A 28 16.25 -14.85 -10.73
CA SER A 28 16.44 -14.55 -9.29
C SER A 28 16.38 -13.05 -8.99
N ASP A 29 15.62 -12.29 -9.78
CA ASP A 29 15.33 -10.88 -9.57
C ASP A 29 13.86 -10.67 -9.22
N TRP A 30 13.57 -9.77 -8.26
CA TRP A 30 12.19 -9.39 -8.00
C TRP A 30 11.68 -8.48 -9.11
N PRO A 31 10.43 -8.69 -9.59
CA PRO A 31 9.80 -7.73 -10.48
C PRO A 31 9.81 -6.31 -9.89
N ALA A 32 9.90 -5.33 -10.77
CA ALA A 32 9.79 -3.93 -10.36
C ALA A 32 8.45 -3.69 -9.67
N LYS A 33 8.42 -2.73 -8.76
CA LYS A 33 7.16 -2.32 -8.12
C LYS A 33 6.20 -1.76 -9.17
N THR A 34 4.93 -2.09 -9.03
CA THR A 34 3.88 -1.50 -9.84
C THR A 34 3.76 0.00 -9.56
N ASP A 35 3.97 0.82 -10.57
CA ASP A 35 3.85 2.29 -10.49
C ASP A 35 2.56 2.83 -11.13
N ARG A 36 1.87 1.98 -11.89
CA ARG A 36 0.65 2.29 -12.64
C ARG A 36 -0.44 1.27 -12.37
N LEU A 37 -1.67 1.65 -12.73
CA LEU A 37 -2.80 0.75 -12.74
C LEU A 37 -2.64 -0.26 -13.89
N ASN A 38 -2.58 -1.54 -13.57
CA ASN A 38 -2.47 -2.62 -14.55
C ASN A 38 -3.64 -3.60 -14.39
N GLU A 39 -4.02 -4.24 -15.47
CA GLU A 39 -5.04 -5.28 -15.48
C GLU A 39 -4.51 -6.55 -16.16
N TYR A 40 -4.63 -7.68 -15.47
CA TYR A 40 -4.55 -9.01 -16.09
C TYR A 40 -5.95 -9.56 -16.23
N ARG A 41 -6.33 -9.94 -17.45
CA ARG A 41 -7.64 -10.49 -17.72
C ARG A 41 -7.55 -11.82 -18.42
N ALA A 42 -8.34 -12.78 -17.98
CA ALA A 42 -8.32 -14.14 -18.52
C ALA A 42 -9.71 -14.78 -18.55
N GLU A 43 -9.95 -15.61 -19.56
CA GLU A 43 -11.10 -16.49 -19.61
C GLU A 43 -10.76 -17.85 -19.01
N LEU A 44 -11.56 -18.30 -18.07
CA LEU A 44 -11.34 -19.53 -17.31
C LEU A 44 -12.52 -20.48 -17.43
N VAL A 45 -12.23 -21.80 -17.54
CA VAL A 45 -13.21 -22.85 -17.27
C VAL A 45 -13.10 -23.26 -15.81
N VAL A 46 -14.21 -23.15 -15.08
CA VAL A 46 -14.29 -23.48 -13.66
C VAL A 46 -15.12 -24.75 -13.47
N GLY A 47 -14.52 -25.75 -12.80
CA GLY A 47 -15.18 -27.02 -12.48
C GLY A 47 -14.88 -28.18 -13.45
N LYS A 48 -15.10 -29.41 -12.98
CA LYS A 48 -14.98 -30.63 -13.80
C LYS A 48 -16.26 -30.81 -14.62
N GLY A 49 -16.14 -30.82 -15.95
CA GLY A 49 -17.25 -31.00 -16.87
C GLY A 49 -18.19 -29.80 -16.99
N SER A 50 -17.76 -28.62 -16.49
CA SER A 50 -18.51 -27.38 -16.64
C SER A 50 -18.33 -26.82 -18.05
N TRP A 51 -19.45 -26.48 -18.70
CA TRP A 51 -19.48 -25.73 -19.95
C TRP A 51 -19.49 -24.21 -19.73
N TRP A 52 -19.32 -23.80 -18.48
CA TRP A 52 -19.36 -22.39 -18.11
C TRP A 52 -17.96 -21.81 -18.09
N THR A 53 -17.79 -20.75 -18.84
CA THR A 53 -16.60 -19.90 -18.77
C THR A 53 -16.89 -18.73 -17.85
N THR A 54 -15.86 -18.23 -17.20
CA THR A 54 -15.90 -17.01 -16.41
C THR A 54 -14.70 -16.13 -16.76
N ASP A 55 -14.92 -14.84 -16.83
CA ASP A 55 -13.86 -13.85 -16.98
C ASP A 55 -13.30 -13.53 -15.59
N LEU A 56 -12.00 -13.68 -15.43
CA LEU A 56 -11.25 -13.19 -14.30
C LEU A 56 -10.54 -11.91 -14.71
N SER A 57 -10.77 -10.82 -13.97
CA SER A 57 -10.01 -9.59 -14.08
C SER A 57 -9.30 -9.35 -12.76
N LEU A 58 -7.97 -9.31 -12.80
CA LEU A 58 -7.10 -8.95 -11.68
C LEU A 58 -6.56 -7.55 -11.93
N VAL A 59 -6.97 -6.62 -11.10
CA VAL A 59 -6.52 -5.22 -11.16
C VAL A 59 -5.42 -5.04 -10.13
N ASP A 60 -4.20 -4.78 -10.61
CA ASP A 60 -3.06 -4.49 -9.75
C ASP A 60 -2.93 -2.98 -9.54
N LEU A 61 -2.91 -2.61 -8.28
CA LEU A 61 -2.93 -1.23 -7.81
C LEU A 61 -1.63 -0.93 -7.09
N PRO A 62 -0.89 0.13 -7.47
CA PRO A 62 0.24 0.58 -6.68
C PRO A 62 -0.18 0.88 -5.25
N GLY A 63 0.37 0.12 -4.28
CA GLY A 63 0.01 0.28 -2.87
C GLY A 63 0.24 1.70 -2.35
N GLU A 64 1.26 2.34 -2.86
CA GLU A 64 1.62 3.73 -2.57
C GLU A 64 0.54 4.74 -3.00
N ARG A 65 -0.23 4.42 -4.04
CA ARG A 65 -1.34 5.26 -4.52
C ARG A 65 -2.62 5.14 -3.69
N LEU A 66 -2.72 4.12 -2.85
CA LEU A 66 -3.88 3.97 -1.97
C LEU A 66 -4.03 5.16 -1.00
N ALA A 67 -2.93 5.79 -0.60
CA ALA A 67 -2.98 7.00 0.22
C ALA A 67 -3.66 8.18 -0.50
N ASP A 68 -3.61 8.22 -1.83
CA ASP A 68 -4.26 9.25 -2.64
C ASP A 68 -5.80 9.08 -2.69
N MET A 69 -6.34 7.95 -2.21
CA MET A 69 -7.79 7.78 -2.07
C MET A 69 -8.44 8.82 -1.16
N VAL A 70 -7.67 9.41 -0.24
CA VAL A 70 -8.12 10.58 0.54
C VAL A 70 -8.49 11.74 -0.38
N ILE A 71 -7.76 11.94 -1.50
CA ILE A 71 -8.08 12.95 -2.52
C ILE A 71 -9.41 12.64 -3.22
N ALA A 72 -9.70 11.36 -3.48
CA ALA A 72 -10.98 10.96 -4.11
C ALA A 72 -12.18 11.42 -3.28
N SER A 73 -12.07 11.34 -1.96
CA SER A 73 -13.14 11.69 -1.04
C SER A 73 -13.30 13.20 -0.78
N HIS A 74 -12.33 14.04 -1.21
CA HIS A 74 -12.38 15.48 -1.05
C HIS A 74 -12.57 16.18 -2.40
N PRO A 75 -13.78 16.75 -2.69
CA PRO A 75 -14.05 17.35 -3.99
C PRO A 75 -13.31 18.66 -4.25
N THR A 76 -12.88 19.35 -3.18
CA THR A 76 -12.20 20.64 -3.28
C THR A 76 -10.81 20.59 -2.65
N PHE A 77 -9.92 21.45 -3.16
CA PHE A 77 -8.58 21.65 -2.61
C PHE A 77 -8.62 22.07 -1.13
N ASP A 78 -9.56 22.94 -0.77
CA ASP A 78 -9.67 23.44 0.60
C ASP A 78 -10.05 22.33 1.58
N ALA A 79 -11.05 21.52 1.23
CA ALA A 79 -11.46 20.39 2.06
C ALA A 79 -10.33 19.36 2.22
N TRP A 80 -9.59 19.08 1.14
CA TRP A 80 -8.42 18.21 1.20
C TRP A 80 -7.29 18.81 2.04
N SER A 81 -7.00 20.10 1.85
CA SER A 81 -5.97 20.80 2.66
C SER A 81 -6.28 20.74 4.14
N ASP A 82 -7.52 21.01 4.52
CA ASP A 82 -7.94 21.00 5.93
C ASP A 82 -7.86 19.59 6.53
N ALA A 83 -8.25 18.56 5.77
CA ALA A 83 -8.13 17.16 6.20
C ALA A 83 -6.67 16.73 6.42
N VAL A 84 -5.79 17.02 5.43
CA VAL A 84 -4.36 16.70 5.53
C VAL A 84 -3.70 17.45 6.69
N LEU A 85 -3.97 18.75 6.83
CA LEU A 85 -3.43 19.54 7.92
C LEU A 85 -3.95 19.09 9.29
N GLY A 86 -5.20 18.60 9.35
CA GLY A 86 -5.76 17.96 10.54
C GLY A 86 -4.95 16.73 10.96
N VAL A 87 -4.67 15.81 10.03
CA VAL A 87 -3.84 14.63 10.29
C VAL A 87 -2.44 15.03 10.75
N LEU A 88 -1.81 15.98 10.05
CA LEU A 88 -0.46 16.44 10.38
C LEU A 88 -0.35 17.14 11.75
N ARG A 89 -1.45 17.69 12.28
CA ARG A 89 -1.46 18.39 13.56
C ARG A 89 -1.88 17.51 14.75
N ASN A 90 -2.70 16.51 14.50
CA ASN A 90 -3.30 15.71 15.58
C ASN A 90 -2.36 14.63 16.12
N GLU A 91 -1.46 14.11 15.29
CA GLU A 91 -0.48 13.11 15.71
C GLU A 91 0.82 13.80 16.12
N ALA A 92 1.27 13.60 17.37
CA ALA A 92 2.42 14.30 17.93
C ALA A 92 3.71 14.19 17.09
N GLU A 93 3.97 13.01 16.53
CA GLU A 93 5.13 12.79 15.68
C GLU A 93 4.97 13.45 14.32
N PHE A 94 3.80 13.39 13.72
CA PHE A 94 3.50 14.07 12.46
C PHE A 94 3.57 15.59 12.62
N ALA A 95 3.06 16.14 13.73
CA ALA A 95 3.15 17.55 14.04
C ALA A 95 4.60 18.03 14.16
N ARG A 96 5.48 17.22 14.77
CA ARG A 96 6.91 17.52 14.84
C ARG A 96 7.57 17.54 13.46
N ILE A 97 7.23 16.56 12.58
CA ILE A 97 7.74 16.49 11.22
C ILE A 97 7.21 17.62 10.35
N ALA A 98 5.94 17.97 10.49
CA ALA A 98 5.28 19.00 9.69
C ALA A 98 5.58 20.44 10.12
N ARG A 99 6.09 20.66 11.34
CA ARG A 99 6.35 22.01 11.88
C ARG A 99 7.15 22.90 10.94
N PRO A 100 8.32 22.48 10.39
CA PRO A 100 9.10 23.34 9.49
C PRO A 100 8.34 23.75 8.22
N TYR A 101 7.48 22.86 7.73
CA TYR A 101 6.61 23.16 6.60
C TYR A 101 5.56 24.21 6.96
N LEU A 102 4.87 24.05 8.07
CA LEU A 102 3.84 25.00 8.54
C LEU A 102 4.44 26.39 8.79
N GLU A 103 5.59 26.45 9.45
CA GLU A 103 6.33 27.70 9.68
C GLU A 103 6.74 28.35 8.35
N THR A 104 7.17 27.55 7.36
CA THR A 104 7.52 28.06 6.03
C THR A 104 6.29 28.58 5.30
N ALA A 105 5.20 27.84 5.28
CA ALA A 105 3.96 28.23 4.59
C ALA A 105 3.33 29.50 5.21
N GLU A 106 3.40 29.63 6.52
CA GLU A 106 2.83 30.76 7.25
C GLU A 106 3.74 32.01 7.25
N ARG A 107 5.02 31.88 6.90
CA ARG A 107 5.99 32.99 6.85
C ARG A 107 5.55 34.02 5.81
N PRO A 108 5.56 35.31 6.16
CA PRO A 108 5.33 36.38 5.19
C PRO A 108 6.36 36.36 4.07
N GLY A 109 5.91 36.41 2.83
CA GLY A 109 6.79 36.39 1.65
C GLY A 109 7.32 35.01 1.26
N ALA A 110 6.84 33.92 1.86
CA ALA A 110 7.15 32.57 1.41
C ALA A 110 6.72 32.39 -0.06
N THR A 111 7.63 31.85 -0.86
CA THR A 111 7.37 31.60 -2.28
C THR A 111 6.78 30.20 -2.51
N GLU A 112 6.13 29.99 -3.66
CA GLU A 112 5.66 28.66 -4.05
C GLU A 112 6.77 27.59 -3.96
N PRO A 113 7.99 27.82 -4.53
CA PRO A 113 9.07 26.86 -4.41
C PRO A 113 9.46 26.51 -2.97
N ASP A 114 9.47 27.51 -2.04
CA ASP A 114 9.80 27.29 -0.63
C ASP A 114 8.78 26.34 0.01
N ILE A 115 7.49 26.60 -0.22
CA ILE A 115 6.38 25.84 0.32
C ILE A 115 6.42 24.39 -0.20
N LEU A 116 6.60 24.22 -1.51
CA LEU A 116 6.68 22.90 -2.14
C LEU A 116 7.91 22.11 -1.67
N ALA A 117 9.08 22.76 -1.53
CA ALA A 117 10.29 22.11 -1.03
C ALA A 117 10.12 21.63 0.41
N ALA A 118 9.53 22.46 1.28
CA ALA A 118 9.25 22.10 2.65
C ALA A 118 8.23 20.94 2.73
N TYR A 119 7.18 20.95 1.92
CA TYR A 119 6.18 19.88 1.88
C TYR A 119 6.76 18.56 1.36
N ARG A 120 7.59 18.59 0.31
CA ARG A 120 8.30 17.39 -0.16
C ARG A 120 9.15 16.76 0.96
N THR A 121 9.80 17.59 1.79
CA THR A 121 10.58 17.09 2.92
C THR A 121 9.68 16.40 3.96
N VAL A 122 8.49 16.93 4.23
CA VAL A 122 7.50 16.26 5.10
C VAL A 122 7.12 14.91 4.53
N LEU A 123 6.70 14.85 3.27
CA LEU A 123 6.31 13.59 2.62
C LEU A 123 7.45 12.58 2.61
N ALA A 124 8.66 13.01 2.24
CA ALA A 124 9.85 12.16 2.23
C ALA A 124 10.18 11.61 3.63
N THR A 125 10.01 12.42 4.67
CA THR A 125 10.24 12.00 6.06
C THR A 125 9.18 11.00 6.51
N LEU A 126 7.91 11.29 6.27
CA LEU A 126 6.80 10.37 6.60
C LEU A 126 6.96 9.04 5.87
N HIS A 127 7.25 9.08 4.56
CA HIS A 127 7.47 7.90 3.75
C HIS A 127 8.67 7.07 4.23
N THR A 128 9.74 7.70 4.67
CA THR A 128 10.94 6.99 5.13
C THR A 128 10.72 6.34 6.49
N ARG A 129 10.00 7.00 7.40
CA ARG A 129 9.78 6.51 8.75
C ARG A 129 8.60 5.55 8.90
N PHE A 130 7.52 5.79 8.13
CA PHE A 130 6.24 5.12 8.32
C PHE A 130 5.80 4.31 7.11
N MET A 131 6.62 4.24 6.06
CA MET A 131 6.27 3.66 4.76
C MET A 131 5.18 4.42 3.98
N PRO A 132 4.98 4.12 2.69
CA PRO A 132 4.09 4.88 1.80
C PRO A 132 2.63 4.92 2.26
N PHE A 133 2.20 3.97 3.06
CA PHE A 133 0.82 3.86 3.51
C PHE A 133 0.35 4.95 4.47
N ILE A 134 1.26 5.75 5.02
CA ILE A 134 0.97 6.62 6.16
C ILE A 134 1.12 8.09 5.81
N SER A 135 1.62 8.38 4.63
CA SER A 135 1.60 9.73 4.12
C SER A 135 0.17 10.14 3.83
N PRO A 136 -0.31 11.29 4.33
CA PRO A 136 -1.64 11.79 4.01
C PRO A 136 -1.85 12.03 2.52
N SER A 137 -0.80 11.97 1.73
CA SER A 137 -0.81 11.98 0.28
C SER A 137 0.52 11.38 -0.20
N SER A 138 0.46 10.22 -0.82
CA SER A 138 1.66 9.49 -1.23
C SER A 138 2.12 9.89 -2.62
N PHE A 139 2.55 11.14 -2.77
CA PHE A 139 3.17 11.57 -4.02
C PHE A 139 4.62 11.09 -4.18
N VAL A 140 5.23 10.60 -3.10
CA VAL A 140 6.64 10.19 -3.08
C VAL A 140 6.71 8.67 -3.12
N LEU A 141 7.18 8.11 -4.22
CA LEU A 141 7.53 6.69 -4.32
C LEU A 141 9.00 6.46 -3.97
N ASP A 142 9.32 5.22 -3.60
CA ASP A 142 10.70 4.81 -3.47
C ASP A 142 11.43 5.02 -4.80
N PRO A 143 12.61 5.63 -4.81
CA PRO A 143 13.38 5.80 -6.02
C PRO A 143 13.94 4.44 -6.46
N GLU A 144 13.27 3.80 -7.41
CA GLU A 144 13.76 2.55 -8.00
C GLU A 144 15.09 2.73 -8.71
N GLY A 145 15.93 1.69 -8.64
CA GLY A 145 17.21 1.64 -9.32
C GLY A 145 18.28 2.64 -8.79
N VAL A 146 18.04 3.27 -7.64
CA VAL A 146 19.03 4.15 -7.03
C VAL A 146 19.64 3.46 -5.82
N SER A 147 20.87 2.99 -6.00
CA SER A 147 21.72 2.62 -4.86
C SER A 147 22.30 3.90 -4.25
N LEU A 148 21.89 4.22 -3.02
CA LEU A 148 22.55 5.29 -2.26
C LEU A 148 24.01 4.95 -1.99
N ASP A 149 24.33 3.67 -1.78
CA ASP A 149 25.69 3.23 -1.57
C ASP A 149 26.59 3.56 -2.77
N ALA A 150 26.05 3.48 -4.00
CA ALA A 150 26.77 3.89 -5.19
C ALA A 150 27.02 5.42 -5.27
N LYS A 151 26.15 6.23 -4.65
CA LYS A 151 26.30 7.70 -4.60
C LYS A 151 27.18 8.17 -3.44
N LEU A 152 27.13 7.47 -2.30
CA LEU A 152 27.84 7.84 -1.08
C LEU A 152 29.24 7.21 -0.98
N GLY A 153 29.51 6.18 -1.80
CA GLY A 153 30.73 5.38 -1.76
C GLY A 153 30.68 4.24 -0.72
N PRO A 154 31.59 3.25 -0.86
CA PRO A 154 31.54 2.01 -0.08
C PRO A 154 31.81 2.21 1.43
N ASP A 155 32.42 3.30 1.82
CA ASP A 155 32.85 3.56 3.19
C ASP A 155 31.83 4.32 4.04
N ARG A 156 30.72 4.77 3.43
CA ARG A 156 29.70 5.53 4.14
C ARG A 156 28.32 4.88 3.96
N PRO A 157 27.82 4.17 5.00
CA PRO A 157 26.46 3.63 4.95
C PRO A 157 25.43 4.77 4.85
N ALA A 158 24.39 4.56 4.05
CA ALA A 158 23.30 5.52 3.88
C ALA A 158 22.55 5.74 5.19
N THR A 159 22.34 6.99 5.56
CA THR A 159 21.58 7.39 6.73
C THR A 159 20.12 7.64 6.37
N GLU A 160 19.22 7.71 7.40
CA GLU A 160 17.84 8.14 7.21
C GLU A 160 17.76 9.52 6.53
N ALA A 161 18.64 10.44 6.91
CA ALA A 161 18.68 11.79 6.32
C ALA A 161 19.03 11.75 4.83
N ASP A 162 19.93 10.87 4.40
CA ASP A 162 20.28 10.70 2.99
C ASP A 162 19.08 10.19 2.17
N TRP A 163 18.31 9.26 2.72
CA TRP A 163 17.09 8.77 2.09
C TRP A 163 16.01 9.85 2.00
N ILE A 164 15.79 10.61 3.07
CA ILE A 164 14.84 11.73 3.08
C ILE A 164 15.24 12.78 2.03
N ALA A 165 16.52 13.16 1.99
CA ALA A 165 17.02 14.12 1.01
C ALA A 165 16.83 13.65 -0.43
N LEU A 166 17.15 12.38 -0.72
CA LEU A 166 16.96 11.79 -2.05
C LEU A 166 15.49 11.79 -2.48
N LYS A 167 14.58 11.38 -1.61
CA LYS A 167 13.14 11.36 -1.89
C LYS A 167 12.59 12.77 -2.10
N ALA A 168 12.97 13.71 -1.25
CA ALA A 168 12.55 15.11 -1.36
C ALA A 168 13.08 15.78 -2.65
N ASP A 169 14.29 15.44 -3.09
CA ASP A 169 14.86 15.94 -4.33
C ASP A 169 14.15 15.40 -5.57
N ARG A 170 13.72 14.13 -5.55
CA ARG A 170 12.97 13.54 -6.67
C ARG A 170 11.59 14.16 -6.90
N GLY A 171 11.00 14.76 -5.87
CA GLY A 171 9.70 15.41 -5.94
C GLY A 171 8.54 14.42 -5.80
N MET A 172 7.37 14.84 -6.25
CA MET A 172 6.14 14.06 -6.16
C MET A 172 6.03 13.09 -7.32
N CYS A 173 5.76 11.82 -7.04
CA CYS A 173 5.70 10.80 -8.09
C CYS A 173 4.52 11.02 -9.04
N GLY A 174 4.79 10.91 -10.32
CA GLY A 174 3.78 11.06 -11.37
C GLY A 174 3.32 12.51 -11.60
N LEU A 175 3.93 13.48 -10.91
CA LEU A 175 3.71 14.90 -11.13
C LEU A 175 4.97 15.58 -11.66
N ALA A 176 4.81 16.37 -12.72
CA ALA A 176 5.85 17.32 -13.09
C ALA A 176 5.99 18.39 -11.99
N ARG A 177 7.18 18.96 -11.83
CA ARG A 177 7.44 20.01 -10.83
C ARG A 177 6.45 21.19 -10.92
N SER A 178 6.00 21.51 -12.12
CA SER A 178 5.01 22.56 -12.38
C SER A 178 3.59 22.18 -11.95
N GLU A 179 3.31 20.91 -11.70
CA GLU A 179 2.00 20.39 -11.29
C GLU A 179 1.93 20.02 -9.80
N GLU A 180 3.02 20.17 -9.07
CA GLU A 180 3.07 19.91 -7.63
C GLU A 180 2.19 20.90 -6.86
N PHE A 181 1.58 20.44 -5.79
CA PHE A 181 0.75 21.24 -4.87
C PHE A 181 0.94 20.76 -3.43
N ALA A 182 0.61 21.62 -2.48
CA ALA A 182 0.74 21.34 -1.06
C ALA A 182 -0.51 21.83 -0.31
N PRO A 183 -0.93 21.20 0.81
CA PRO A 183 -2.06 21.66 1.59
C PRO A 183 -1.76 23.02 2.22
N LEU A 184 -2.61 24.00 2.03
CA LEU A 184 -2.38 25.36 2.55
C LEU A 184 -3.23 25.63 3.79
N PRO A 185 -2.64 26.15 4.89
CA PRO A 185 -3.41 26.67 6.02
C PRO A 185 -4.43 27.74 5.59
N PRO A 186 -5.61 27.83 6.23
CA PRO A 186 -6.64 28.80 5.88
C PRO A 186 -6.11 30.25 5.79
N ALA A 187 -5.33 30.68 6.77
CA ALA A 187 -4.72 32.01 6.77
C ALA A 187 -3.78 32.27 5.59
N VAL A 188 -3.15 31.22 5.05
CA VAL A 188 -2.29 31.33 3.85
C VAL A 188 -3.16 31.45 2.59
N ARG A 189 -4.24 30.67 2.50
CA ARG A 189 -5.20 30.75 1.39
C ARG A 189 -5.82 32.15 1.28
N GLU A 190 -6.20 32.74 2.41
CA GLU A 190 -6.75 34.10 2.49
C GLU A 190 -5.70 35.16 2.11
N ARG A 191 -4.48 35.06 2.61
CA ARG A 191 -3.39 36.00 2.35
C ARG A 191 -2.87 35.93 0.94
N SER A 192 -2.87 34.78 0.33
CA SER A 192 -2.29 34.51 -1.01
C SER A 192 -3.27 33.78 -1.93
N PRO A 193 -4.38 34.43 -2.34
CA PRO A 193 -5.43 33.80 -3.13
C PRO A 193 -4.94 33.33 -4.51
N ALA A 194 -3.95 33.97 -5.10
CA ALA A 194 -3.36 33.55 -6.37
C ALA A 194 -2.62 32.19 -6.23
N LEU A 195 -1.85 32.00 -5.17
CA LEU A 195 -1.19 30.72 -4.87
C LEU A 195 -2.22 29.64 -4.58
N ALA A 196 -3.23 29.93 -3.78
CA ALA A 196 -4.32 29.00 -3.46
C ALA A 196 -5.06 28.55 -4.74
N SER A 197 -5.35 29.49 -5.64
CA SER A 197 -5.98 29.19 -6.95
C SER A 197 -5.08 28.30 -7.84
N THR A 198 -3.78 28.57 -7.86
CA THR A 198 -2.81 27.75 -8.59
C THR A 198 -2.81 26.31 -8.08
N PHE A 199 -2.69 26.11 -6.77
CA PHE A 199 -2.69 24.78 -6.17
C PHE A 199 -4.03 24.08 -6.32
N ALA A 200 -5.14 24.81 -6.19
CA ALA A 200 -6.48 24.26 -6.44
C ALA A 200 -6.65 23.75 -7.89
N GLY A 201 -6.13 24.47 -8.87
CA GLY A 201 -6.15 24.05 -10.27
C GLY A 201 -5.31 22.78 -10.51
N ARG A 202 -4.12 22.69 -9.90
CA ARG A 202 -3.27 21.49 -9.99
C ARG A 202 -3.90 20.30 -9.28
N TYR A 203 -4.46 20.52 -8.09
CA TYR A 203 -5.21 19.52 -7.34
C TYR A 203 -6.36 18.94 -8.16
N ALA A 204 -7.18 19.81 -8.77
CA ALA A 204 -8.31 19.37 -9.57
C ALA A 204 -7.86 18.50 -10.76
N ARG A 205 -6.81 18.93 -11.49
CA ARG A 205 -6.25 18.13 -12.59
C ARG A 205 -5.72 16.78 -12.13
N TYR A 206 -4.96 16.74 -11.03
CA TYR A 206 -4.45 15.49 -10.47
C TYR A 206 -5.59 14.56 -10.03
N ARG A 207 -6.58 15.10 -9.35
CA ARG A 207 -7.77 14.36 -8.93
C ARG A 207 -8.51 13.74 -10.11
N GLU A 208 -8.73 14.48 -11.17
CA GLU A 208 -9.47 14.03 -12.36
C GLU A 208 -8.65 13.05 -13.22
N ALA A 209 -7.36 13.33 -13.42
CA ALA A 209 -6.54 12.54 -14.34
C ALA A 209 -5.96 11.27 -13.71
N VAL A 210 -5.71 11.26 -12.37
CA VAL A 210 -5.04 10.16 -11.70
C VAL A 210 -5.96 9.48 -10.68
N VAL A 211 -6.52 10.25 -9.75
CA VAL A 211 -7.16 9.66 -8.57
C VAL A 211 -8.54 9.07 -8.88
N LEU A 212 -9.38 9.77 -9.63
CA LEU A 212 -10.72 9.30 -9.95
C LEU A 212 -10.74 8.06 -10.86
N PRO A 213 -9.86 7.92 -11.88
CA PRO A 213 -9.74 6.66 -12.63
C PRO A 213 -9.40 5.48 -11.73
N PHE A 214 -8.46 5.67 -10.79
CA PHE A 214 -8.07 4.69 -9.81
C PHE A 214 -9.22 4.30 -8.87
N ALA A 215 -9.93 5.28 -8.30
CA ALA A 215 -11.10 5.05 -7.49
C ALA A 215 -12.23 4.34 -8.26
N ASN A 216 -12.43 4.70 -9.53
CA ASN A 216 -13.40 4.05 -10.39
C ASN A 216 -13.04 2.60 -10.72
N ALA A 217 -11.74 2.27 -10.86
CA ALA A 217 -11.31 0.88 -11.04
C ALA A 217 -11.64 0.03 -9.81
N LEU A 218 -11.30 0.53 -8.60
CA LEU A 218 -11.66 -0.13 -7.34
C LEU A 218 -13.17 -0.34 -7.19
N SER A 219 -13.98 0.64 -7.57
CA SER A 219 -15.44 0.56 -7.44
C SER A 219 -16.11 -0.48 -8.33
N ARG A 220 -15.40 -1.02 -9.30
CA ARG A 220 -15.89 -2.08 -10.20
C ARG A 220 -15.49 -3.47 -9.76
N CYS A 221 -14.64 -3.58 -8.75
CA CYS A 221 -14.22 -4.88 -8.23
C CYS A 221 -15.33 -5.51 -7.39
N ASP A 222 -15.60 -6.79 -7.62
CA ASP A 222 -16.48 -7.61 -6.77
C ASP A 222 -15.78 -8.01 -5.48
N ASP A 223 -14.47 -8.22 -5.55
CA ASP A 223 -13.63 -8.70 -4.47
C ASP A 223 -12.45 -7.76 -4.25
N LEU A 224 -12.14 -7.46 -3.00
CA LEU A 224 -10.98 -6.67 -2.61
C LEU A 224 -9.98 -7.57 -1.87
N VAL A 225 -8.79 -7.70 -2.41
CA VAL A 225 -7.67 -8.40 -1.74
C VAL A 225 -6.73 -7.36 -1.15
N VAL A 226 -6.66 -7.28 0.17
CA VAL A 226 -5.80 -6.34 0.91
C VAL A 226 -4.54 -7.06 1.35
N LEU A 227 -3.43 -6.75 0.70
CA LEU A 227 -2.12 -7.35 0.99
C LEU A 227 -1.44 -6.62 2.15
N VAL A 228 -1.10 -7.34 3.22
CA VAL A 228 -0.49 -6.79 4.43
C VAL A 228 0.83 -7.50 4.71
N ASP A 229 1.93 -6.77 4.71
CA ASP A 229 3.21 -7.31 5.18
C ASP A 229 3.35 -7.10 6.70
N VAL A 230 2.80 -8.05 7.46
CA VAL A 230 2.83 -8.04 8.95
C VAL A 230 4.26 -8.01 9.47
N THR A 231 5.21 -8.65 8.76
CA THR A 231 6.62 -8.68 9.19
C THR A 231 7.26 -7.30 9.13
N VAL A 232 6.93 -6.50 8.11
CA VAL A 232 7.40 -5.12 8.00
C VAL A 232 6.78 -4.23 9.09
N LEU A 233 5.52 -4.43 9.43
CA LEU A 233 4.87 -3.70 10.52
C LEU A 233 5.54 -3.98 11.87
N LEU A 234 5.92 -5.24 12.11
CA LEU A 234 6.69 -5.63 13.30
C LEU A 234 8.11 -5.04 13.29
N GLU A 235 8.79 -5.03 12.14
CA GLU A 235 10.10 -4.38 12.00
C GLU A 235 10.04 -2.87 12.26
N GLY A 236 8.94 -2.23 11.87
CA GLY A 236 8.76 -0.77 11.94
C GLY A 236 8.31 -0.23 13.30
N GLY A 237 7.95 -1.10 14.25
CA GLY A 237 7.58 -0.70 15.60
C GLY A 237 6.11 -0.30 15.78
N HIS A 238 5.78 0.04 17.02
CA HIS A 238 4.39 0.34 17.43
C HIS A 238 3.76 1.50 16.65
N GLY A 239 4.54 2.56 16.40
CA GLY A 239 4.07 3.73 15.63
C GLY A 239 3.63 3.34 14.22
N MET A 240 4.37 2.46 13.55
CA MET A 240 4.01 1.98 12.22
C MET A 240 2.71 1.16 12.23
N VAL A 241 2.49 0.32 13.23
CA VAL A 241 1.26 -0.47 13.35
C VAL A 241 0.03 0.43 13.49
N ASN A 242 0.10 1.44 14.36
CA ASN A 242 -1.01 2.36 14.59
C ASN A 242 -1.33 3.19 13.34
N ALA A 243 -0.29 3.70 12.70
CA ALA A 243 -0.43 4.49 11.50
C ALA A 243 -0.97 3.65 10.32
N TYR A 244 -0.53 2.39 10.18
CA TYR A 244 -1.08 1.47 9.18
C TYR A 244 -2.55 1.13 9.45
N ARG A 245 -2.95 0.99 10.71
CA ARG A 245 -4.36 0.81 11.10
C ARG A 245 -5.21 1.99 10.68
N ALA A 246 -4.79 3.21 11.01
CA ALA A 246 -5.49 4.43 10.61
C ALA A 246 -5.57 4.58 9.07
N PHE A 247 -4.51 4.20 8.36
CA PHE A 247 -4.50 4.15 6.91
C PHE A 247 -5.52 3.16 6.35
N LEU A 248 -5.57 1.92 6.86
CA LEU A 248 -6.56 0.92 6.42
C LEU A 248 -7.99 1.40 6.66
N GLU A 249 -8.27 2.06 7.78
CA GLU A 249 -9.59 2.65 8.06
C GLU A 249 -9.96 3.68 6.98
N GLN A 250 -9.04 4.55 6.59
CA GLN A 250 -9.27 5.55 5.54
C GLN A 250 -9.48 4.91 4.16
N VAL A 251 -8.66 3.92 3.79
CA VAL A 251 -8.79 3.23 2.50
C VAL A 251 -10.12 2.49 2.41
N LEU A 252 -10.48 1.75 3.45
CA LEU A 252 -11.75 1.01 3.47
C LEU A 252 -12.95 1.96 3.48
N ALA A 253 -12.88 3.07 4.19
CA ALA A 253 -13.91 4.11 4.14
C ALA A 253 -14.05 4.75 2.75
N ALA A 254 -12.95 4.90 2.01
CA ALA A 254 -12.97 5.42 0.65
C ALA A 254 -13.53 4.40 -0.37
N VAL A 255 -13.30 3.11 -0.15
CA VAL A 255 -13.81 2.03 -1.01
C VAL A 255 -15.28 1.72 -0.70
N ASP A 256 -15.67 1.72 0.55
CA ASP A 256 -17.06 1.54 1.01
C ASP A 256 -17.42 2.61 2.04
N PRO A 257 -18.22 3.63 1.68
CA PRO A 257 -18.64 4.69 2.61
C PRO A 257 -19.30 4.18 3.89
N GLY A 258 -19.74 2.94 3.90
CA GLY A 258 -20.24 2.30 5.10
C GLY A 258 -19.18 1.90 6.12
N PHE A 259 -17.90 1.97 5.78
CA PHE A 259 -16.80 1.83 6.73
C PHE A 259 -16.45 3.15 7.45
N THR A 260 -17.14 4.26 7.14
CA THR A 260 -16.90 5.55 7.82
C THR A 260 -17.41 5.48 9.26
N PRO A 261 -16.59 5.80 10.29
CA PRO A 261 -17.07 5.91 11.67
C PRO A 261 -18.20 6.95 11.76
N ALA A 262 -19.28 6.61 12.47
CA ALA A 262 -20.47 7.45 12.57
C ALA A 262 -20.22 8.89 13.06
N GLN A 263 -19.12 9.13 13.74
CA GLN A 263 -18.71 10.47 14.24
C GLN A 263 -18.18 11.41 13.17
N GLN A 264 -17.65 10.89 12.03
CA GLN A 264 -17.20 11.72 10.91
C GLN A 264 -18.33 12.07 9.94
N VAL A 265 -19.48 11.37 10.01
CA VAL A 265 -20.63 11.58 9.11
C VAL A 265 -21.36 12.90 9.39
N VAL A 266 -21.24 13.44 10.60
CA VAL A 266 -21.98 14.66 11.02
C VAL A 266 -21.40 15.92 10.35
N ASP A 267 -20.09 15.95 10.08
CA ASP A 267 -19.43 17.12 9.44
C ASP A 267 -19.36 17.00 7.90
N TRP A 268 -19.71 15.85 7.35
CA TRP A 268 -19.70 15.55 5.92
C TRP A 268 -21.12 15.74 5.33
N GLY A 269 -21.50 16.98 5.18
CA GLY A 269 -22.82 17.33 4.68
C GLY A 269 -23.30 16.48 3.50
N LEU A 270 -24.50 15.94 3.64
CA LEU A 270 -25.45 15.28 2.72
C LEU A 270 -25.13 15.21 1.19
N TRP A 271 -24.18 15.99 0.70
CA TRP A 271 -23.87 16.12 -0.72
C TRP A 271 -22.93 15.04 -1.27
N THR A 272 -21.99 14.56 -0.45
CA THR A 272 -21.05 13.50 -0.85
C THR A 272 -21.68 12.11 -0.81
N LEU A 273 -22.67 11.90 0.04
CA LEU A 273 -23.35 10.63 0.19
C LEU A 273 -24.12 10.16 -1.06
N SER A 274 -24.71 11.09 -1.83
CA SER A 274 -25.59 10.72 -2.95
C SER A 274 -24.83 10.27 -4.21
N LEU A 275 -23.61 10.79 -4.46
CA LEU A 275 -22.83 10.44 -5.63
C LEU A 275 -21.94 9.20 -5.43
N PHE A 276 -21.50 8.96 -4.19
CA PHE A 276 -20.63 7.83 -3.87
C PHE A 276 -21.40 6.57 -3.45
N GLN A 277 -22.50 6.68 -2.73
CA GLN A 277 -23.29 5.53 -2.28
C GLN A 277 -23.81 4.63 -3.40
N ALA A 278 -24.07 5.18 -4.58
CA ALA A 278 -24.56 4.41 -5.72
C ALA A 278 -23.45 3.65 -6.48
N LYS A 279 -22.18 4.03 -6.36
CA LYS A 279 -21.08 3.45 -7.15
C LYS A 279 -20.27 2.37 -6.43
N TYR A 280 -20.20 2.37 -5.11
CA TYR A 280 -19.31 1.51 -4.32
C TYR A 280 -20.01 0.32 -3.63
N ALA A 281 -21.29 0.10 -3.88
CA ALA A 281 -22.07 -0.98 -3.28
C ALA A 281 -21.75 -2.39 -3.83
N HIS A 282 -20.65 -2.54 -4.62
CA HIS A 282 -20.38 -3.79 -5.33
C HIS A 282 -19.38 -4.72 -4.65
N VAL A 283 -18.52 -4.23 -3.74
CA VAL A 283 -17.58 -5.12 -3.04
C VAL A 283 -18.36 -6.08 -2.13
N ARG A 284 -18.34 -7.35 -2.54
CA ARG A 284 -19.02 -8.43 -1.83
C ARG A 284 -18.11 -9.17 -0.86
N ARG A 285 -16.80 -9.19 -1.16
CA ARG A 285 -15.81 -9.90 -0.35
C ARG A 285 -14.58 -9.03 -0.13
N ILE A 286 -14.07 -9.06 1.09
CA ILE A 286 -12.77 -8.49 1.44
C ILE A 286 -11.90 -9.62 1.98
N VAL A 287 -10.73 -9.82 1.38
CA VAL A 287 -9.75 -10.80 1.84
C VAL A 287 -8.53 -10.06 2.34
N PHE A 288 -8.27 -10.14 3.63
CA PHE A 288 -7.00 -9.67 4.18
C PHE A 288 -5.97 -10.78 4.09
N VAL A 289 -4.85 -10.48 3.48
CA VAL A 289 -3.80 -11.46 3.21
C VAL A 289 -2.50 -11.01 3.88
N ALA A 290 -2.05 -11.77 4.90
CA ALA A 290 -0.67 -11.62 5.37
C ALA A 290 0.26 -12.19 4.32
N THR A 291 0.98 -11.31 3.63
CA THR A 291 1.90 -11.68 2.55
C THR A 291 3.26 -12.13 3.10
N LYS A 292 4.08 -12.72 2.23
CA LYS A 292 5.45 -13.15 2.56
C LYS A 292 5.52 -14.09 3.76
N ALA A 293 4.54 -15.01 3.85
CA ALA A 293 4.45 -16.00 4.94
C ALA A 293 5.66 -16.96 4.99
N ASP A 294 6.51 -16.95 3.98
CA ASP A 294 7.78 -17.65 3.94
C ASP A 294 8.90 -16.96 4.76
N ARG A 295 8.74 -15.68 5.13
CA ARG A 295 9.71 -14.95 5.97
C ARG A 295 9.65 -15.33 7.45
N VAL A 296 8.65 -16.11 7.85
CA VAL A 296 8.48 -16.61 9.22
C VAL A 296 8.62 -18.13 9.27
N VAL A 297 9.07 -18.67 10.40
CA VAL A 297 9.14 -20.11 10.58
C VAL A 297 7.74 -20.72 10.54
N ARG A 298 7.67 -21.99 10.11
CA ARG A 298 6.39 -22.67 9.89
C ARG A 298 5.47 -22.63 11.11
N ASP A 299 6.03 -22.79 12.30
CA ASP A 299 5.28 -22.85 13.56
C ASP A 299 4.70 -21.51 13.98
N ASP A 300 5.16 -20.40 13.39
CA ASP A 300 4.65 -19.05 13.67
C ASP A 300 3.62 -18.58 12.65
N ARG A 301 3.29 -19.37 11.62
CA ARG A 301 2.34 -18.96 10.59
C ARG A 301 0.92 -18.74 11.11
N ASP A 302 0.50 -19.53 12.10
CA ASP A 302 -0.80 -19.32 12.76
C ASP A 302 -0.81 -17.99 13.53
N ARG A 303 0.29 -17.64 14.21
CA ARG A 303 0.44 -16.32 14.85
C ARG A 303 0.45 -15.17 13.86
N LEU A 304 1.02 -15.39 12.66
CA LEU A 304 0.95 -14.39 11.58
C LEU A 304 -0.49 -14.08 11.18
N LEU A 305 -1.33 -15.12 11.08
CA LEU A 305 -2.76 -14.97 10.81
C LEU A 305 -3.49 -14.27 11.96
N ASP A 306 -3.16 -14.62 13.19
CA ASP A 306 -3.75 -14.01 14.39
C ASP A 306 -3.42 -12.52 14.49
N LEU A 307 -2.16 -12.13 14.24
CA LEU A 307 -1.74 -10.73 14.22
C LEU A 307 -2.46 -9.94 13.12
N LEU A 308 -2.60 -10.50 11.92
CA LEU A 308 -3.40 -9.88 10.84
C LEU A 308 -4.85 -9.67 11.28
N THR A 309 -5.46 -10.69 11.89
CA THR A 309 -6.84 -10.65 12.37
C THR A 309 -7.02 -9.61 13.47
N GLN A 310 -6.08 -9.53 14.42
CA GLN A 310 -6.08 -8.52 15.48
C GLN A 310 -5.94 -7.09 14.92
N LEU A 311 -5.11 -6.92 13.87
CA LEU A 311 -4.93 -5.62 13.21
C LEU A 311 -6.22 -5.11 12.56
N THR A 312 -6.93 -5.99 11.85
CA THR A 312 -8.08 -5.63 11.00
C THR A 312 -9.42 -5.71 11.72
N ARG A 313 -9.54 -6.52 12.77
CA ARG A 313 -10.79 -6.74 13.51
C ARG A 313 -11.45 -5.45 14.03
N PRO A 314 -10.74 -4.48 14.61
CA PRO A 314 -11.37 -3.23 15.07
C PRO A 314 -12.02 -2.45 13.93
N ILE A 315 -11.41 -2.48 12.73
CA ILE A 315 -11.86 -1.78 11.54
C ILE A 315 -13.14 -2.44 10.98
N ILE A 316 -13.17 -3.79 10.99
CA ILE A 316 -14.26 -4.56 10.36
C ILE A 316 -15.46 -4.73 11.28
N ARG A 317 -15.23 -4.83 12.61
CA ARG A 317 -16.28 -5.12 13.59
C ARG A 317 -17.53 -4.23 13.49
N PRO A 318 -17.46 -2.92 13.25
CA PRO A 318 -18.63 -2.08 13.07
C PRO A 318 -19.49 -2.45 11.85
N HIS A 319 -18.92 -3.18 10.89
CA HIS A 319 -19.52 -3.48 9.58
C HIS A 319 -19.96 -4.95 9.44
N GLN A 320 -19.62 -5.81 10.40
CA GLN A 320 -20.02 -7.23 10.41
C GLN A 320 -21.55 -7.45 10.45
N ALA A 321 -22.31 -6.44 10.83
CA ALA A 321 -23.78 -6.49 10.80
C ALA A 321 -24.36 -6.40 9.37
N ARG A 322 -23.55 -6.12 8.35
CA ARG A 322 -24.00 -6.09 6.96
C ARG A 322 -24.11 -7.50 6.39
N LYS A 323 -25.34 -7.88 6.05
CA LYS A 323 -25.68 -9.24 5.57
C LYS A 323 -25.01 -9.67 4.26
N HIS A 324 -24.27 -8.78 3.59
CA HIS A 324 -23.74 -9.03 2.24
C HIS A 324 -22.21 -8.94 2.12
N LEU A 325 -21.49 -8.58 3.19
CA LEU A 325 -20.04 -8.49 3.15
C LEU A 325 -19.41 -9.73 3.79
N THR A 326 -18.66 -10.50 2.99
CA THR A 326 -17.84 -11.61 3.48
C THR A 326 -16.43 -11.11 3.72
N VAL A 327 -15.87 -11.39 4.90
CA VAL A 327 -14.49 -11.05 5.24
C VAL A 327 -13.73 -12.32 5.57
N GLU A 328 -12.58 -12.52 4.93
CA GLU A 328 -11.68 -13.66 5.14
C GLU A 328 -10.28 -13.17 5.47
N HIS A 329 -9.52 -14.00 6.19
CA HIS A 329 -8.14 -13.75 6.54
C HIS A 329 -7.29 -14.94 6.11
N LEU A 330 -6.24 -14.68 5.35
CA LEU A 330 -5.33 -15.71 4.84
C LEU A 330 -3.87 -15.31 5.05
N ILE A 331 -3.01 -16.31 5.11
CA ILE A 331 -1.55 -16.14 4.98
C ILE A 331 -1.12 -16.66 3.62
N VAL A 332 -0.28 -15.92 2.91
CA VAL A 332 0.16 -16.30 1.55
C VAL A 332 1.63 -15.97 1.35
N ALA A 333 2.33 -16.81 0.63
CA ALA A 333 3.57 -16.43 -0.05
C ALA A 333 3.42 -16.81 -1.53
N ALA A 334 3.45 -15.83 -2.43
CA ALA A 334 3.33 -16.05 -3.87
C ALA A 334 4.54 -16.82 -4.42
N VAL A 335 5.72 -16.55 -3.87
CA VAL A 335 6.96 -17.29 -4.11
C VAL A 335 7.52 -17.71 -2.75
N HIS A 336 7.72 -19.02 -2.54
CA HIS A 336 8.31 -19.56 -1.32
C HIS A 336 9.82 -19.62 -1.48
N SER A 337 10.52 -18.62 -0.96
CA SER A 337 11.96 -18.40 -1.16
C SER A 337 12.84 -18.74 0.05
N THR A 338 12.26 -19.32 1.09
CA THR A 338 13.01 -19.78 2.28
C THR A 338 12.85 -21.28 2.52
N TRP A 339 13.75 -21.87 3.25
CA TRP A 339 13.67 -23.29 3.64
C TRP A 339 14.34 -23.54 4.99
N THR A 340 14.17 -24.74 5.54
CA THR A 340 14.87 -25.25 6.72
C THR A 340 15.53 -26.58 6.38
N GLN A 341 16.59 -26.93 7.09
CA GLN A 341 17.25 -28.23 6.99
C GLN A 341 17.09 -29.02 8.29
N PRO A 342 17.13 -30.38 8.23
CA PRO A 342 17.17 -31.19 9.43
C PRO A 342 18.35 -30.81 10.30
N GLY A 343 18.08 -30.50 11.58
CA GLY A 343 19.11 -30.07 12.54
C GLY A 343 19.25 -28.55 12.69
N ASP A 344 18.58 -27.75 11.85
CA ASP A 344 18.53 -26.30 12.07
C ASP A 344 17.75 -25.97 13.36
N PRO A 345 18.17 -24.93 14.12
CA PRO A 345 17.38 -24.41 15.23
C PRO A 345 15.96 -24.01 14.79
N ALA A 346 14.99 -24.13 15.70
CA ALA A 346 13.57 -23.89 15.41
C ALA A 346 13.23 -22.45 14.98
N ASP A 347 14.12 -21.50 15.24
CA ASP A 347 14.01 -20.09 14.87
C ASP A 347 14.92 -19.70 13.69
N THR A 348 15.33 -20.67 12.88
CA THR A 348 16.26 -20.46 11.78
C THR A 348 15.59 -20.68 10.44
N LEU A 349 15.85 -19.77 9.50
CA LEU A 349 15.51 -19.91 8.07
C LEU A 349 16.76 -19.79 7.20
N ARG A 350 16.75 -20.53 6.11
CA ARG A 350 17.75 -20.45 5.04
C ARG A 350 17.12 -19.80 3.82
N TYR A 351 17.88 -19.02 3.09
CA TYR A 351 17.45 -18.36 1.88
C TYR A 351 18.64 -17.96 0.99
N ASN A 352 18.40 -17.68 -0.26
CA ASN A 352 19.40 -17.11 -1.16
C ASN A 352 19.42 -15.59 -1.03
N SER A 353 20.64 -15.04 -1.06
CA SER A 353 20.93 -13.61 -1.16
C SER A 353 21.92 -13.37 -2.32
N PRO A 354 22.16 -12.12 -2.77
CA PRO A 354 23.17 -11.80 -3.78
C PRO A 354 24.58 -12.34 -3.45
N LYS A 355 24.84 -12.59 -2.17
CA LYS A 355 26.13 -13.10 -1.69
C LYS A 355 26.17 -14.63 -1.49
N GLY A 356 25.09 -15.33 -1.87
CA GLY A 356 24.94 -16.78 -1.73
C GLY A 356 23.94 -17.18 -0.66
N GLU A 357 23.94 -18.48 -0.28
CA GLU A 357 23.06 -19.01 0.74
C GLU A 357 23.37 -18.40 2.12
N VAL A 358 22.31 -17.97 2.80
CA VAL A 358 22.36 -17.40 4.15
C VAL A 358 21.52 -18.25 5.08
N GLN A 359 22.07 -18.54 6.26
CA GLN A 359 21.34 -19.08 7.39
C GLN A 359 21.16 -17.96 8.41
N ALA A 360 19.91 -17.63 8.75
CA ALA A 360 19.60 -16.53 9.65
C ALA A 360 18.64 -16.96 10.75
N THR A 361 18.93 -16.53 11.97
CA THR A 361 17.97 -16.58 13.07
C THR A 361 16.92 -15.50 12.86
N VAL A 362 15.65 -15.88 12.90
CA VAL A 362 14.52 -14.98 12.71
C VAL A 362 13.79 -14.74 14.02
N SER A 363 13.18 -13.58 14.15
CA SER A 363 12.38 -13.28 15.32
C SER A 363 11.14 -14.18 15.38
N ARG A 364 10.85 -14.74 16.56
CA ARG A 364 9.59 -15.42 16.80
C ARG A 364 8.46 -14.39 16.84
N LEU A 365 7.32 -14.76 16.28
CA LEU A 365 6.15 -13.88 16.31
C LEU A 365 5.52 -13.86 17.71
N PRO A 366 5.09 -12.68 18.20
CA PRO A 366 4.32 -12.58 19.42
C PRO A 366 2.88 -13.10 19.21
N ASP A 367 2.23 -13.57 20.28
CA ASP A 367 0.83 -14.02 20.22
C ASP A 367 -0.15 -12.84 20.07
N GLN A 368 0.28 -11.64 20.45
CA GLN A 368 -0.49 -10.40 20.32
C GLN A 368 0.45 -9.25 19.95
N TRP A 369 -0.11 -8.21 19.31
CA TRP A 369 0.63 -6.97 19.09
C TRP A 369 1.11 -6.41 20.43
N PRO A 370 2.43 -6.19 20.63
CA PRO A 370 2.92 -5.58 21.85
C PRO A 370 2.41 -4.15 21.98
N ASP A 371 2.04 -3.72 23.19
CA ASP A 371 1.52 -2.38 23.44
C ASP A 371 2.54 -1.28 23.06
N HIS A 372 3.82 -1.53 23.36
CA HIS A 372 4.91 -0.64 22.99
C HIS A 372 6.11 -1.43 22.54
N PHE A 373 6.65 -1.12 21.40
CA PHE A 373 7.91 -1.68 20.90
C PHE A 373 8.56 -0.76 19.88
N GLU A 374 9.89 -0.73 19.95
CA GLU A 374 10.72 0.12 19.11
C GLU A 374 10.96 -0.51 17.73
N PRO A 375 11.25 0.30 16.70
CA PRO A 375 11.70 -0.19 15.41
C PRO A 375 12.94 -1.09 15.56
N GLY A 376 12.98 -2.17 14.75
CA GLY A 376 14.10 -3.11 14.73
C GLY A 376 14.12 -4.14 15.88
N ARG A 377 13.12 -4.14 16.77
CA ARG A 377 12.96 -5.20 17.78
C ARG A 377 12.76 -6.58 17.18
N PHE A 378 12.01 -6.64 16.07
CA PHE A 378 11.79 -7.84 15.27
C PHE A 378 12.61 -7.76 13.99
N ARG A 379 13.11 -8.91 13.51
CA ARG A 379 13.92 -9.02 12.29
C ARG A 379 13.53 -10.25 11.50
N PHE A 380 13.29 -10.06 10.22
CA PHE A 380 12.90 -11.11 9.29
C PHE A 380 13.79 -11.11 8.05
N PRO A 381 13.99 -12.27 7.40
CA PRO A 381 14.84 -12.37 6.22
C PRO A 381 14.22 -11.59 5.04
N ARG A 382 15.09 -11.16 4.13
CA ARG A 382 14.71 -10.59 2.83
C ARG A 382 15.30 -11.47 1.74
N PRO A 383 14.68 -12.63 1.44
CA PRO A 383 15.19 -13.56 0.47
C PRO A 383 15.11 -13.00 -0.94
N GLU A 384 16.05 -13.43 -1.80
CA GLU A 384 15.83 -13.34 -3.24
C GLU A 384 14.81 -14.38 -3.69
N PRO A 385 14.09 -14.12 -4.80
CA PRO A 385 13.16 -15.09 -5.32
C PRO A 385 13.90 -16.37 -5.69
N SER A 386 13.40 -17.50 -5.20
CA SER A 386 13.99 -18.81 -5.48
C SER A 386 13.03 -19.62 -6.33
N LEU A 387 13.14 -19.51 -7.66
CA LEU A 387 12.47 -20.41 -8.57
C LEU A 387 13.42 -21.52 -9.03
N PRO A 388 12.96 -22.77 -9.09
CA PRO A 388 13.72 -23.82 -9.74
C PRO A 388 13.97 -23.41 -11.21
N ARG A 389 15.22 -23.46 -11.65
CA ARG A 389 15.62 -23.12 -13.05
C ARG A 389 14.97 -24.02 -14.12
N ALA A 390 14.40 -25.17 -13.75
CA ALA A 390 13.59 -25.98 -14.65
C ALA A 390 12.21 -25.33 -14.74
N ARG A 391 11.74 -25.02 -15.95
CA ARG A 391 10.43 -24.46 -16.33
C ARG A 391 9.28 -25.00 -15.48
N VAL A 392 9.24 -24.63 -14.20
CA VAL A 392 8.16 -24.96 -13.28
C VAL A 392 7.03 -24.00 -13.61
N ARG A 393 5.91 -24.52 -14.08
CA ARG A 393 4.74 -23.72 -14.45
C ARG A 393 4.14 -22.96 -13.26
N VAL A 394 4.38 -23.42 -12.04
CA VAL A 394 3.89 -22.80 -10.81
C VAL A 394 5.05 -22.74 -9.82
N PRO A 395 5.47 -21.55 -9.37
CA PRO A 395 6.48 -21.41 -8.34
C PRO A 395 6.04 -22.07 -7.03
N PRO A 396 6.98 -22.57 -6.21
CA PRO A 396 6.66 -22.95 -4.84
C PRO A 396 5.95 -21.79 -4.13
N GLN A 397 4.84 -22.06 -3.49
CA GLN A 397 3.97 -21.05 -2.90
C GLN A 397 3.38 -21.53 -1.57
N ILE A 398 2.81 -20.61 -0.81
CA ILE A 398 2.07 -20.91 0.41
C ILE A 398 0.65 -20.36 0.25
N ASN A 399 -0.34 -21.24 0.25
CA ASN A 399 -1.78 -20.94 0.25
C ASN A 399 -2.29 -20.04 -0.90
N LEU A 400 -1.54 -19.81 -1.97
CA LEU A 400 -2.03 -19.05 -3.12
C LEU A 400 -3.21 -19.78 -3.81
N ASP A 401 -3.17 -21.11 -3.82
CA ASP A 401 -4.29 -21.95 -4.28
C ASP A 401 -5.55 -21.76 -3.43
N ARG A 402 -5.41 -21.62 -2.12
CA ARG A 402 -6.53 -21.35 -1.21
C ARG A 402 -7.15 -19.98 -1.48
N LEU A 403 -6.33 -18.95 -1.68
CA LEU A 403 -6.80 -17.62 -2.07
C LEU A 403 -7.56 -17.67 -3.39
N THR A 404 -7.00 -18.34 -4.41
CA THR A 404 -7.62 -18.47 -5.73
C THR A 404 -8.97 -19.21 -5.64
N ARG A 405 -9.03 -20.31 -4.88
CA ARG A 405 -10.30 -21.03 -4.66
C ARG A 405 -11.35 -20.15 -4.00
N PHE A 406 -10.99 -19.38 -3.00
CA PHE A 406 -11.90 -18.46 -2.32
C PHE A 406 -12.46 -17.41 -3.29
N LEU A 407 -11.60 -16.76 -4.06
CA LEU A 407 -12.00 -15.73 -5.04
C LEU A 407 -12.90 -16.28 -6.15
N LEU A 408 -12.70 -17.53 -6.55
CA LEU A 408 -13.47 -18.17 -7.62
C LEU A 408 -14.67 -19.03 -7.10
N ASP A 409 -15.02 -18.91 -5.82
CA ASP A 409 -16.07 -19.72 -5.17
C ASP A 409 -15.93 -21.24 -5.39
N LEU A 410 -14.70 -21.74 -5.47
CA LEU A 410 -14.41 -23.16 -5.66
C LEU A 410 -14.42 -23.89 -4.30
N LYS A 411 -15.34 -24.86 -4.19
CA LYS A 411 -15.41 -25.77 -3.02
C LYS A 411 -14.29 -26.80 -3.01
#